data_208aad2511bf7ab0a5ed923cc02fe8ed
#
_entry.id   208aad2511bf7ab0a5ed923cc02fe8ed
#
_cell.length_a   1.000
_cell.length_b   1.000
_cell.length_c   1.000
_cell.angle_alpha   90.00
_cell.angle_beta   90.00
_cell.angle_gamma   90.00
#
_symmetry.space_group_name_H-M   'P 1'
#
loop_
_entity.id
_entity.type
_entity.pdbx_description
1 polymer ?
#
loop_
_entity_poly.entity_id
_entity_poly.type
_entity_poly.pdbx_seq_one_letter_code
_entity_poly.pdbx_strand_id
1 'polypeptide(L)'
;MPLERALLIEPFSCSKHCVDRAQIKSDDVVVISGAGTLGLGMITYASRLNPEKLIVLDMKDERLEKAKKFGADLVMNPGKEDVVARIKELTDGYGCDIYIEATGHPSSVEQGLKMIRKLGRFVEFSVFGSPASIDWSIIGDGKELDVLGAHLSPYCFPYVIEHLANGDLKSDGVVSAIYQLNDWKEAFDKATGKDGDFKVAFKF
;
A
#
# COMPACT_ATOMS: atom_id res chain seq x y z
N MET A 1 -15.33 20.31 1.22
CA MET A 1 -14.11 19.49 1.38
C MET A 1 -12.89 20.33 0.97
N PRO A 2 -11.78 20.35 1.75
CA PRO A 2 -10.54 20.99 1.36
C PRO A 2 -9.96 20.41 0.06
N LEU A 3 -9.21 21.22 -0.70
CA LEU A 3 -8.63 20.84 -1.98
C LEU A 3 -7.73 19.60 -1.86
N GLU A 4 -6.88 19.57 -0.83
CA GLU A 4 -5.93 18.47 -0.57
C GLU A 4 -6.67 17.12 -0.40
N ARG A 5 -7.83 17.13 0.23
CA ARG A 5 -8.67 15.92 0.36
C ARG A 5 -9.35 15.56 -0.96
N ALA A 6 -9.84 16.57 -1.70
CA ALA A 6 -10.47 16.33 -2.98
C ALA A 6 -9.52 15.70 -4.00
N LEU A 7 -8.25 16.08 -3.99
CA LEU A 7 -7.19 15.50 -4.82
C LEU A 7 -6.90 14.02 -4.52
N LEU A 8 -7.38 13.51 -3.39
CA LEU A 8 -7.20 12.11 -2.97
C LEU A 8 -8.41 11.22 -3.29
N ILE A 9 -9.51 11.76 -3.78
CA ILE A 9 -10.73 10.98 -4.06
C ILE A 9 -10.41 9.80 -4.98
N GLU A 10 -9.77 10.04 -6.12
CA GLU A 10 -9.44 8.99 -7.08
C GLU A 10 -8.43 7.98 -6.51
N PRO A 11 -7.20 8.36 -6.06
CA PRO A 11 -6.23 7.39 -5.59
C PRO A 11 -6.71 6.62 -4.34
N PHE A 12 -7.46 7.25 -3.46
CA PHE A 12 -8.01 6.55 -2.30
C PHE A 12 -9.16 5.61 -2.66
N SER A 13 -9.89 5.90 -3.76
CA SER A 13 -10.87 4.97 -4.29
C SER A 13 -10.21 3.71 -4.86
N CYS A 14 -9.07 3.85 -5.53
CA CYS A 14 -8.27 2.70 -5.96
C CYS A 14 -7.73 1.90 -4.77
N SER A 15 -7.23 2.59 -3.73
CA SER A 15 -6.78 1.96 -2.49
C SER A 15 -7.91 1.19 -1.77
N LYS A 16 -9.10 1.80 -1.72
CA LYS A 16 -10.30 1.16 -1.14
C LYS A 16 -10.64 -0.14 -1.86
N HIS A 17 -10.70 -0.11 -3.20
CA HIS A 17 -10.97 -1.31 -3.99
C HIS A 17 -9.94 -2.41 -3.75
N CYS A 18 -8.66 -2.07 -3.71
CA CYS A 18 -7.59 -3.03 -3.42
C CYS A 18 -7.78 -3.71 -2.06
N VAL A 19 -8.09 -2.93 -1.01
CA VAL A 19 -8.34 -3.46 0.35
C VAL A 19 -9.62 -4.31 0.39
N ASP A 20 -10.67 -3.93 -0.34
CA ASP A 20 -11.88 -4.76 -0.46
C ASP A 20 -11.58 -6.11 -1.12
N ARG A 21 -10.70 -6.13 -2.14
CA ARG A 21 -10.24 -7.38 -2.76
C ARG A 21 -9.46 -8.26 -1.78
N ALA A 22 -8.74 -7.66 -0.85
CA ALA A 22 -7.98 -8.38 0.16
C ALA A 22 -8.88 -9.12 1.17
N GLN A 23 -10.12 -8.68 1.39
CA GLN A 23 -11.09 -9.29 2.33
C GLN A 23 -10.50 -9.51 3.73
N ILE A 24 -9.84 -8.50 4.26
CA ILE A 24 -9.15 -8.53 5.55
C ILE A 24 -10.12 -8.85 6.68
N LYS A 25 -9.72 -9.76 7.56
CA LYS A 25 -10.43 -10.13 8.79
C LYS A 25 -9.66 -9.69 10.02
N SER A 26 -10.31 -9.71 11.18
CA SER A 26 -9.72 -9.26 12.44
C SER A 26 -8.61 -10.17 13.00
N ASP A 27 -8.54 -11.40 12.53
CA ASP A 27 -7.52 -12.40 12.89
C ASP A 27 -6.39 -12.51 11.86
N ASP A 28 -6.37 -11.67 10.83
CA ASP A 28 -5.35 -11.69 9.80
C ASP A 28 -4.11 -10.89 10.20
N VAL A 29 -2.93 -11.41 9.91
CA VAL A 29 -1.68 -10.67 9.82
C VAL A 29 -1.52 -10.16 8.38
N VAL A 30 -1.61 -8.85 8.21
CA VAL A 30 -1.61 -8.18 6.91
C VAL A 30 -0.30 -7.48 6.66
N VAL A 31 0.31 -7.72 5.50
CA VAL A 31 1.50 -6.99 5.03
C VAL A 31 1.12 -6.16 3.80
N ILE A 32 1.39 -4.85 3.86
CA ILE A 32 1.31 -3.95 2.71
C ILE A 32 2.72 -3.54 2.32
N SER A 33 3.16 -3.90 1.12
CA SER A 33 4.45 -3.50 0.58
C SER A 33 4.28 -2.28 -0.31
N GLY A 34 4.84 -1.16 0.16
CA GLY A 34 4.73 0.16 -0.44
C GLY A 34 3.88 1.12 0.39
N ALA A 35 4.49 2.23 0.83
CA ALA A 35 3.86 3.30 1.60
C ALA A 35 3.83 4.64 0.83
N GLY A 36 3.66 4.58 -0.49
CA GLY A 36 3.40 5.75 -1.33
C GLY A 36 1.96 6.28 -1.16
N THR A 37 1.51 7.17 -2.04
CA THR A 37 0.15 7.75 -1.99
C THR A 37 -0.94 6.70 -1.91
N LEU A 38 -0.87 5.66 -2.76
CA LEU A 38 -1.85 4.57 -2.80
C LEU A 38 -1.70 3.65 -1.57
N GLY A 39 -0.45 3.33 -1.19
CA GLY A 39 -0.18 2.54 0.01
C GLY A 39 -0.71 3.20 1.29
N LEU A 40 -0.56 4.51 1.46
CA LEU A 40 -1.15 5.25 2.59
C LEU A 40 -2.68 5.16 2.61
N GLY A 41 -3.32 5.24 1.46
CA GLY A 41 -4.76 4.98 1.34
C GLY A 41 -5.11 3.55 1.78
N MET A 42 -4.37 2.53 1.31
CA MET A 42 -4.57 1.13 1.72
C MET A 42 -4.39 0.94 3.22
N ILE A 43 -3.35 1.53 3.82
CA ILE A 43 -3.08 1.47 5.25
C ILE A 43 -4.26 2.08 6.04
N THR A 44 -4.77 3.25 5.59
CA THR A 44 -5.93 3.89 6.22
C THR A 44 -7.16 2.99 6.22
N TYR A 45 -7.46 2.30 5.12
CA TYR A 45 -8.61 1.38 5.07
C TYR A 45 -8.35 0.08 5.83
N ALA A 46 -7.18 -0.53 5.66
CA ALA A 46 -6.83 -1.77 6.34
C ALA A 46 -6.86 -1.62 7.86
N SER A 47 -6.32 -0.52 8.40
CA SER A 47 -6.32 -0.25 9.85
C SER A 47 -7.74 -0.15 10.44
N ARG A 48 -8.73 0.29 9.66
CA ARG A 48 -10.15 0.38 10.11
C ARG A 48 -10.84 -0.98 10.19
N LEU A 49 -10.28 -2.00 9.55
CA LEU A 49 -10.77 -3.38 9.63
C LEU A 49 -10.24 -4.12 10.85
N ASN A 50 -9.33 -3.47 11.62
CA ASN A 50 -8.73 -3.98 12.84
C ASN A 50 -8.15 -5.40 12.67
N PRO A 51 -7.23 -5.65 11.71
CA PRO A 51 -6.54 -6.93 11.62
C PRO A 51 -5.75 -7.22 12.90
N GLU A 52 -5.36 -8.47 13.11
CA GLU A 52 -4.49 -8.82 14.24
C GLU A 52 -3.20 -8.00 14.22
N LYS A 53 -2.63 -7.82 13.02
CA LYS A 53 -1.45 -6.97 12.83
C LYS A 53 -1.41 -6.40 11.43
N LEU A 54 -1.21 -5.08 11.32
CA LEU A 54 -0.97 -4.38 10.07
C LEU A 54 0.50 -3.98 9.97
N ILE A 55 1.23 -4.64 9.07
CA ILE A 55 2.66 -4.43 8.85
C ILE A 55 2.87 -3.74 7.51
N VAL A 56 3.74 -2.73 7.47
CA VAL A 56 4.01 -1.97 6.25
C VAL A 56 5.48 -1.98 5.90
N LEU A 57 5.78 -2.23 4.64
CA LEU A 57 7.14 -2.25 4.10
C LEU A 57 7.36 -1.08 3.14
N ASP A 58 8.47 -0.38 3.26
CA ASP A 58 8.93 0.61 2.28
C ASP A 58 10.45 0.81 2.40
N MET A 59 11.11 1.17 1.29
CA MET A 59 12.55 1.46 1.28
C MET A 59 12.90 2.82 1.87
N LYS A 60 11.91 3.73 2.04
CA LYS A 60 12.10 5.09 2.55
C LYS A 60 11.58 5.20 3.98
N ASP A 61 12.47 5.51 4.92
CA ASP A 61 12.11 5.62 6.35
C ASP A 61 11.06 6.69 6.61
N GLU A 62 11.09 7.81 5.88
CA GLU A 62 10.10 8.90 6.00
C GLU A 62 8.69 8.41 5.67
N ARG A 63 8.56 7.51 4.67
CA ARG A 63 7.29 6.87 4.32
C ARG A 63 6.84 5.90 5.39
N LEU A 64 7.76 5.19 6.01
CA LEU A 64 7.47 4.29 7.12
C LEU A 64 6.97 5.06 8.36
N GLU A 65 7.58 6.20 8.68
CA GLU A 65 7.09 7.06 9.76
C GLU A 65 5.68 7.63 9.46
N LYS A 66 5.39 7.91 8.20
CA LYS A 66 4.04 8.29 7.79
C LYS A 66 3.06 7.13 7.91
N ALA A 67 3.45 5.93 7.50
CA ALA A 67 2.65 4.72 7.60
C ALA A 67 2.19 4.43 9.05
N LYS A 68 3.06 4.61 10.05
CA LYS A 68 2.70 4.52 11.48
C LYS A 68 1.56 5.48 11.84
N LYS A 69 1.66 6.73 11.39
CA LYS A 69 0.61 7.74 11.64
C LYS A 69 -0.72 7.37 10.96
N PHE A 70 -0.66 6.64 9.86
CA PHE A 70 -1.83 6.19 9.11
C PHE A 70 -2.47 4.92 9.68
N GLY A 71 -1.78 4.22 10.55
CA GLY A 71 -2.37 3.10 11.30
C GLY A 71 -1.62 1.78 11.15
N ALA A 72 -0.38 1.79 10.63
CA ALA A 72 0.47 0.60 10.68
C ALA A 72 0.90 0.32 12.12
N ASP A 73 0.76 -0.94 12.56
CA ASP A 73 1.24 -1.40 13.87
C ASP A 73 2.76 -1.58 13.87
N LEU A 74 3.30 -2.05 12.76
CA LEU A 74 4.73 -2.26 12.57
C LEU A 74 5.15 -1.80 11.17
N VAL A 75 6.36 -1.28 11.08
CA VAL A 75 6.96 -0.88 9.80
C VAL A 75 8.36 -1.45 9.69
N MET A 76 8.75 -1.85 8.48
CA MET A 76 10.07 -2.42 8.23
C MET A 76 10.63 -1.91 6.91
N ASN A 77 11.96 -1.76 6.85
CA ASN A 77 12.68 -1.35 5.66
C ASN A 77 13.42 -2.56 5.05
N PRO A 78 12.95 -3.10 3.89
CA PRO A 78 13.59 -4.25 3.24
C PRO A 78 15.04 -4.03 2.83
N GLY A 79 15.48 -2.76 2.74
CA GLY A 79 16.88 -2.43 2.47
C GLY A 79 17.79 -2.51 3.70
N LYS A 80 17.21 -2.68 4.90
CA LYS A 80 17.94 -2.66 6.18
C LYS A 80 17.84 -3.96 6.96
N GLU A 81 16.81 -4.77 6.69
CA GLU A 81 16.56 -6.02 7.41
C GLU A 81 15.95 -7.09 6.51
N ASP A 82 16.09 -8.36 6.91
CA ASP A 82 15.39 -9.49 6.26
C ASP A 82 13.94 -9.53 6.71
N VAL A 83 13.07 -8.84 5.93
CA VAL A 83 11.64 -8.75 6.23
C VAL A 83 10.93 -10.11 6.14
N VAL A 84 11.42 -11.04 5.30
CA VAL A 84 10.84 -12.38 5.18
C VAL A 84 11.06 -13.19 6.45
N ALA A 85 12.30 -13.19 6.95
CA ALA A 85 12.65 -13.84 8.22
C ALA A 85 11.88 -13.21 9.39
N ARG A 86 11.78 -11.88 9.41
CA ARG A 86 11.09 -11.15 10.46
C ARG A 86 9.58 -11.41 10.50
N ILE A 87 8.91 -11.47 9.34
CA ILE A 87 7.49 -11.82 9.28
C ILE A 87 7.27 -13.26 9.78
N LYS A 88 8.11 -14.19 9.36
CA LYS A 88 8.03 -15.58 9.85
C LYS A 88 8.23 -15.69 11.35
N GLU A 89 9.19 -14.96 11.92
CA GLU A 89 9.38 -14.91 13.37
C GLU A 89 8.13 -14.40 14.10
N LEU A 90 7.49 -13.34 13.59
CA LEU A 90 6.28 -12.76 14.18
C LEU A 90 5.02 -13.63 14.06
N THR A 91 5.08 -14.67 13.25
CA THR A 91 3.96 -15.58 12.93
C THR A 91 4.29 -17.04 13.19
N ASP A 92 5.18 -17.32 14.14
CA ASP A 92 5.59 -18.69 14.54
C ASP A 92 6.01 -19.58 13.35
N GLY A 93 6.63 -18.97 12.32
CA GLY A 93 7.09 -19.64 11.10
C GLY A 93 6.05 -19.75 9.98
N TYR A 94 4.78 -19.46 10.23
CA TYR A 94 3.69 -19.62 9.24
C TYR A 94 3.78 -18.59 8.10
N GLY A 95 4.01 -17.31 8.41
CA GLY A 95 3.95 -16.19 7.48
C GLY A 95 2.64 -15.39 7.60
N CYS A 96 2.53 -14.28 6.85
CA CYS A 96 1.34 -13.43 6.88
C CYS A 96 0.15 -14.07 6.15
N ASP A 97 -1.06 -13.72 6.55
CA ASP A 97 -2.31 -14.16 5.92
C ASP A 97 -2.54 -13.49 4.58
N ILE A 98 -2.27 -12.18 4.54
CA ILE A 98 -2.51 -11.33 3.38
C ILE A 98 -1.24 -10.53 3.06
N TYR A 99 -0.89 -10.52 1.78
CA TYR A 99 0.14 -9.66 1.24
C TYR A 99 -0.41 -8.79 0.12
N ILE A 100 -0.30 -7.47 0.25
CA ILE A 100 -0.70 -6.50 -0.78
C ILE A 100 0.57 -5.92 -1.41
N GLU A 101 0.73 -6.12 -2.72
CA GLU A 101 1.81 -5.57 -3.51
C GLU A 101 1.42 -4.19 -4.05
N ALA A 102 2.06 -3.11 -3.57
CA ALA A 102 1.80 -1.73 -3.95
C ALA A 102 3.08 -0.94 -4.28
N THR A 103 4.17 -1.63 -4.64
CA THR A 103 5.45 -1.00 -5.01
C THR A 103 5.70 -0.96 -6.51
N GLY A 104 5.23 -1.97 -7.26
CA GLY A 104 5.56 -2.19 -8.66
C GLY A 104 7.00 -2.68 -8.89
N HIS A 105 7.67 -3.19 -7.85
CA HIS A 105 9.03 -3.69 -7.96
C HIS A 105 9.05 -5.23 -7.96
N PRO A 106 9.72 -5.89 -8.92
CA PRO A 106 9.72 -7.36 -9.03
C PRO A 106 10.17 -8.10 -7.77
N SER A 107 11.14 -7.54 -7.00
CA SER A 107 11.60 -8.18 -5.76
C SER A 107 10.53 -8.20 -4.67
N SER A 108 9.57 -7.26 -4.68
CA SER A 108 8.45 -7.24 -3.73
C SER A 108 7.52 -8.44 -3.95
N VAL A 109 7.31 -8.85 -5.21
CA VAL A 109 6.54 -10.07 -5.52
C VAL A 109 7.22 -11.30 -4.95
N GLU A 110 8.53 -11.46 -5.18
CA GLU A 110 9.30 -12.58 -4.67
C GLU A 110 9.30 -12.64 -3.15
N GLN A 111 9.51 -11.49 -2.48
CA GLN A 111 9.46 -11.39 -1.03
C GLN A 111 8.07 -11.74 -0.48
N GLY A 112 7.01 -11.21 -1.10
CA GLY A 112 5.63 -11.48 -0.72
C GLY A 112 5.28 -12.97 -0.79
N LEU A 113 5.64 -13.62 -1.89
CA LEU A 113 5.42 -15.06 -2.06
C LEU A 113 6.20 -15.91 -1.06
N LYS A 114 7.38 -15.46 -0.62
CA LYS A 114 8.17 -16.15 0.43
C LYS A 114 7.56 -15.98 1.81
N MET A 115 7.05 -14.78 2.14
CA MET A 115 6.55 -14.47 3.48
C MET A 115 5.08 -14.83 3.72
N ILE A 116 4.27 -14.96 2.68
CA ILE A 116 2.87 -15.34 2.80
C ILE A 116 2.73 -16.81 3.23
N ARG A 117 1.77 -17.11 4.10
CA ARG A 117 1.51 -18.48 4.56
C ARG A 117 0.85 -19.35 3.48
N LYS A 118 0.75 -20.67 3.73
CA LYS A 118 -0.12 -21.55 2.94
C LYS A 118 -1.57 -21.09 3.07
N LEU A 119 -2.34 -21.24 1.99
CA LEU A 119 -3.74 -20.76 1.90
C LEU A 119 -3.88 -19.24 2.15
N GLY A 120 -2.80 -18.49 1.97
CA GLY A 120 -2.81 -17.03 2.10
C GLY A 120 -3.30 -16.33 0.84
N ARG A 121 -3.52 -15.02 0.95
CA ARG A 121 -4.02 -14.20 -0.16
C ARG A 121 -3.00 -13.16 -0.59
N PHE A 122 -2.58 -13.22 -1.83
CA PHE A 122 -1.71 -12.24 -2.48
C PHE A 122 -2.55 -11.30 -3.35
N VAL A 123 -2.53 -10.01 -3.07
CA VAL A 123 -3.23 -9.01 -3.88
C VAL A 123 -2.20 -8.20 -4.65
N GLU A 124 -2.26 -8.30 -5.96
CA GLU A 124 -1.43 -7.51 -6.88
C GLU A 124 -2.20 -6.27 -7.32
N PHE A 125 -1.59 -5.10 -7.12
CA PHE A 125 -2.21 -3.81 -7.45
C PHE A 125 -1.35 -2.94 -8.38
N SER A 126 -0.06 -3.19 -8.44
CA SER A 126 0.91 -2.26 -9.01
C SER A 126 1.05 -2.38 -10.53
N VAL A 127 1.64 -1.33 -11.13
CA VAL A 127 2.15 -1.37 -12.50
C VAL A 127 3.66 -1.53 -12.45
N PHE A 128 4.17 -2.61 -13.04
CA PHE A 128 5.59 -2.94 -13.01
C PHE A 128 6.35 -2.32 -14.18
N GLY A 129 7.52 -1.74 -13.90
CA GLY A 129 8.44 -1.23 -14.92
C GLY A 129 9.23 -2.32 -15.63
N SER A 130 9.29 -3.55 -15.07
CA SER A 130 9.94 -4.72 -15.61
C SER A 130 9.25 -6.01 -15.15
N PRO A 131 9.35 -7.11 -15.91
CA PRO A 131 8.73 -8.38 -15.53
C PRO A 131 9.26 -8.91 -14.19
N ALA A 132 8.38 -9.46 -13.36
CA ALA A 132 8.73 -10.27 -12.21
C ALA A 132 8.89 -11.74 -12.66
N SER A 133 10.00 -12.38 -12.32
CA SER A 133 10.24 -13.80 -12.58
C SER A 133 10.10 -14.57 -11.28
N ILE A 134 9.17 -15.50 -11.23
CA ILE A 134 8.88 -16.32 -10.05
C ILE A 134 8.70 -17.79 -10.45
N ASP A 135 8.90 -18.67 -9.47
CA ASP A 135 8.47 -20.06 -9.61
C ASP A 135 6.96 -20.15 -9.36
N TRP A 136 6.21 -20.34 -10.44
CA TRP A 136 4.74 -20.45 -10.38
C TRP A 136 4.25 -21.64 -9.56
N SER A 137 5.08 -22.67 -9.34
CA SER A 137 4.68 -23.83 -8.51
C SER A 137 4.37 -23.44 -7.06
N ILE A 138 4.93 -22.31 -6.59
CA ILE A 138 4.67 -21.81 -5.24
C ILE A 138 3.20 -21.43 -5.02
N ILE A 139 2.50 -21.00 -6.08
CA ILE A 139 1.10 -20.59 -6.02
C ILE A 139 0.18 -21.78 -5.82
N GLY A 140 0.36 -22.82 -6.62
CA GLY A 140 -0.48 -24.05 -6.52
C GLY A 140 0.10 -25.05 -5.53
N ASP A 141 1.09 -25.83 -5.98
CA ASP A 141 1.65 -26.95 -5.23
C ASP A 141 2.31 -26.54 -3.90
N GLY A 142 3.04 -25.42 -3.91
CA GLY A 142 3.79 -24.99 -2.73
C GLY A 142 2.91 -24.46 -1.59
N LYS A 143 1.91 -23.64 -1.89
CA LYS A 143 1.15 -22.89 -0.87
C LYS A 143 -0.37 -22.81 -1.07
N GLU A 144 -0.91 -23.19 -2.22
CA GLU A 144 -2.35 -23.08 -2.55
C GLU A 144 -2.88 -21.66 -2.29
N LEU A 145 -2.29 -20.65 -2.98
CA LEU A 145 -2.57 -19.25 -2.75
C LEU A 145 -3.77 -18.73 -3.55
N ASP A 146 -4.56 -17.84 -2.94
CA ASP A 146 -5.42 -16.93 -3.67
C ASP A 146 -4.56 -15.77 -4.24
N VAL A 147 -4.42 -15.68 -5.56
CA VAL A 147 -3.75 -14.57 -6.22
C VAL A 147 -4.78 -13.71 -6.93
N LEU A 148 -4.96 -12.47 -6.46
CA LEU A 148 -6.00 -11.56 -6.91
C LEU A 148 -5.38 -10.29 -7.50
N GLY A 149 -5.86 -9.87 -8.66
CA GLY A 149 -5.59 -8.53 -9.17
C GLY A 149 -6.58 -7.50 -8.63
N ALA A 150 -6.14 -6.26 -8.46
CA ALA A 150 -7.00 -5.13 -8.18
C ALA A 150 -6.68 -3.99 -9.16
N HIS A 151 -7.71 -3.41 -9.79
CA HIS A 151 -7.54 -2.40 -10.81
C HIS A 151 -8.59 -1.29 -10.68
N LEU A 152 -8.12 -0.04 -10.67
CA LEU A 152 -8.97 1.14 -10.52
C LEU A 152 -9.87 1.10 -9.27
N SER A 153 -11.07 1.66 -9.36
CA SER A 153 -11.90 1.96 -8.20
C SER A 153 -13.40 1.72 -8.43
N PRO A 154 -13.82 0.53 -8.94
CA PRO A 154 -15.21 0.30 -9.23
C PRO A 154 -16.08 0.51 -7.99
N TYR A 155 -17.10 1.40 -8.13
CA TYR A 155 -18.11 1.74 -7.11
C TYR A 155 -17.58 2.37 -5.81
N CYS A 156 -16.28 2.71 -5.68
CA CYS A 156 -15.69 3.22 -4.43
C CYS A 156 -15.84 4.74 -4.23
N PHE A 157 -16.05 5.51 -5.31
CA PHE A 157 -16.07 6.99 -5.25
C PHE A 157 -17.07 7.57 -4.24
N PRO A 158 -18.35 7.15 -4.19
CA PRO A 158 -19.31 7.71 -3.23
C PRO A 158 -18.86 7.55 -1.78
N TYR A 159 -18.40 6.36 -1.41
CA TYR A 159 -17.87 6.07 -0.08
C TYR A 159 -16.67 6.98 0.26
N VAL A 160 -15.70 7.07 -0.66
CA VAL A 160 -14.47 7.83 -0.43
C VAL A 160 -14.73 9.33 -0.34
N ILE A 161 -15.63 9.88 -1.18
CA ILE A 161 -16.03 11.29 -1.13
C ILE A 161 -16.65 11.61 0.23
N GLU A 162 -17.57 10.79 0.71
CA GLU A 162 -18.23 10.97 2.00
C GLU A 162 -17.21 10.96 3.15
N HIS A 163 -16.38 9.94 3.24
CA HIS A 163 -15.45 9.76 4.35
C HIS A 163 -14.26 10.74 4.33
N LEU A 164 -13.82 11.19 3.16
CA LEU A 164 -12.86 12.31 3.07
C LEU A 164 -13.49 13.64 3.47
N ALA A 165 -14.74 13.89 3.08
CA ALA A 165 -15.45 15.12 3.44
C ALA A 165 -15.64 15.23 4.96
N ASN A 166 -16.02 14.14 5.60
CA ASN A 166 -16.24 14.06 7.04
C ASN A 166 -14.94 14.03 7.86
N GLY A 167 -13.78 13.77 7.22
CA GLY A 167 -12.50 13.64 7.91
C GLY A 167 -12.27 12.28 8.56
N ASP A 168 -13.06 11.27 8.20
CA ASP A 168 -12.96 9.90 8.74
C ASP A 168 -11.73 9.15 8.23
N LEU A 169 -11.21 9.55 7.05
CA LEU A 169 -10.02 8.95 6.46
C LEU A 169 -8.79 9.82 6.74
N LYS A 170 -7.73 9.20 7.22
CA LYS A 170 -6.44 9.88 7.39
C LYS A 170 -5.90 10.27 6.02
N SER A 171 -5.65 11.55 5.81
CA SER A 171 -5.24 12.10 4.52
C SER A 171 -4.19 13.23 4.63
N ASP A 172 -3.95 13.71 5.85
CA ASP A 172 -3.11 14.87 6.09
C ASP A 172 -1.67 14.65 5.65
N GLY A 173 -1.17 15.58 4.82
CA GLY A 173 0.19 15.56 4.28
C GLY A 173 0.45 14.46 3.23
N VAL A 174 -0.59 13.83 2.65
CA VAL A 174 -0.45 12.98 1.47
C VAL A 174 -0.25 13.84 0.22
N VAL A 175 -0.95 14.96 0.10
CA VAL A 175 -0.59 16.00 -0.87
C VAL A 175 0.59 16.76 -0.26
N SER A 176 1.79 16.56 -0.82
CA SER A 176 3.05 17.10 -0.28
C SER A 176 3.27 18.56 -0.71
N ALA A 177 2.82 18.91 -1.91
CA ALA A 177 2.99 20.25 -2.46
C ALA A 177 1.92 20.58 -3.50
N ILE A 178 1.56 21.86 -3.57
CA ILE A 178 0.66 22.41 -4.59
C ILE A 178 1.37 23.58 -5.24
N TYR A 179 1.54 23.53 -6.54
CA TYR A 179 2.23 24.53 -7.37
C TYR A 179 1.28 25.31 -8.25
N GLN A 180 1.70 26.51 -8.67
CA GLN A 180 1.08 27.20 -9.79
C GLN A 180 1.56 26.59 -11.11
N LEU A 181 0.77 26.71 -12.18
CA LEU A 181 1.12 26.11 -13.46
C LEU A 181 2.47 26.59 -14.00
N ASN A 182 2.83 27.85 -13.75
CA ASN A 182 4.10 28.41 -14.20
C ASN A 182 5.34 27.75 -13.56
N ASP A 183 5.15 27.10 -12.42
CA ASP A 183 6.21 26.40 -11.66
C ASP A 183 6.29 24.91 -12.01
N TRP A 184 5.75 24.54 -13.18
CA TRP A 184 5.60 23.14 -13.57
C TRP A 184 6.92 22.34 -13.55
N LYS A 185 8.06 22.97 -13.90
CA LYS A 185 9.36 22.28 -13.87
C LYS A 185 9.72 21.82 -12.46
N GLU A 186 9.63 22.76 -11.49
CA GLU A 186 9.89 22.44 -10.08
C GLU A 186 8.92 21.38 -9.56
N ALA A 187 7.63 21.48 -9.92
CA ALA A 187 6.64 20.48 -9.55
C ALA A 187 6.96 19.09 -10.07
N PHE A 188 7.40 18.97 -11.34
CA PHE A 188 7.83 17.68 -11.91
C PHE A 188 9.12 17.16 -11.30
N ASP A 189 10.11 18.03 -11.06
CA ASP A 189 11.35 17.65 -10.38
C ASP A 189 11.04 17.12 -8.97
N LYS A 190 10.12 17.78 -8.26
CA LYS A 190 9.65 17.33 -6.95
C LYS A 190 8.91 15.99 -7.00
N ALA A 191 7.99 15.83 -7.95
CA ALA A 191 7.20 14.59 -8.12
C ALA A 191 8.05 13.37 -8.49
N THR A 192 9.14 13.58 -9.27
CA THR A 192 10.05 12.51 -9.72
C THR A 192 11.29 12.38 -8.84
N GLY A 193 11.48 13.31 -7.89
CA GLY A 193 12.65 13.39 -7.03
C GLY A 193 12.75 12.26 -6.01
N LYS A 194 13.94 12.15 -5.41
CA LYS A 194 14.27 11.12 -4.42
C LYS A 194 13.75 11.42 -3.01
N ASP A 195 13.14 12.58 -2.79
CA ASP A 195 12.92 13.21 -1.48
C ASP A 195 11.62 12.76 -0.77
N GLY A 196 11.09 11.59 -1.06
CA GLY A 196 10.01 11.04 -0.23
C GLY A 196 8.61 11.61 -0.47
N ASP A 197 8.43 12.52 -1.43
CA ASP A 197 7.13 13.11 -1.74
C ASP A 197 6.08 12.07 -2.14
N PHE A 198 4.84 12.33 -1.70
CA PHE A 198 3.73 11.41 -1.96
C PHE A 198 2.92 11.84 -3.17
N LYS A 199 2.37 13.05 -3.14
CA LYS A 199 1.56 13.59 -4.23
C LYS A 199 1.80 15.09 -4.41
N VAL A 200 2.11 15.48 -5.64
CA VAL A 200 2.26 16.87 -6.08
C VAL A 200 1.05 17.24 -6.94
N ALA A 201 0.56 18.46 -6.81
CA ALA A 201 -0.60 18.94 -7.55
C ALA A 201 -0.39 20.36 -8.08
N PHE A 202 -1.23 20.76 -9.05
CA PHE A 202 -1.30 22.13 -9.53
C PHE A 202 -2.61 22.79 -9.11
N LYS A 203 -2.55 24.08 -8.87
CA LYS A 203 -3.72 24.94 -8.68
C LYS A 203 -3.75 25.96 -9.82
N PHE A 204 -4.90 26.07 -10.46
CA PHE A 204 -5.20 27.03 -11.52
C PHE A 204 -5.93 28.26 -10.98
#